data_c27701691286226156c9d78efe9ec255
#
_entry.id   c27701691286226156c9d78efe9ec255
#
_cell.length_a   1.000
_cell.length_b   1.000
_cell.length_c   1.000
_cell.angle_alpha   90.00
_cell.angle_beta   90.00
_cell.angle_gamma   90.00
#
_symmetry.space_group_name_H-M   'P 1'
#
loop_
_entity.id
_entity.type
_entity.pdbx_description
1 polymer ?
#
loop_
_entity_poly.entity_id
_entity_poly.type
_entity_poly.pdbx_seq_one_letter_code
_entity_poly.pdbx_strand_id
1 'polypeptide(L)'
;MTRIASHRGGTLEFGDSTPAGFTATARMALEEVEFDVHPTADGAIVVHHDPTLDATTDTTGAIIDMTLKEVKAATIRYSAAGHPMTLEELCVIYEDSAVDFRCEIKPNADGFAYDGFVERVVATLDRCSMLQRTTFSSFLIPSLDELQRASTRPRLWLVSPPVLRQLGSDAVI
;
A
#
# COMPACT_ATOMS: atom_id res chain seq x y z
N MET A 1 -4.30 5.55 -23.43
CA MET A 1 -3.13 4.62 -23.47
C MET A 1 -3.22 3.78 -22.21
N THR A 2 -3.09 2.45 -22.31
CA THR A 2 -3.11 1.56 -21.13
C THR A 2 -1.84 1.79 -20.31
N ARG A 3 -1.99 1.91 -18.99
CA ARG A 3 -0.85 2.04 -18.04
C ARG A 3 -0.53 0.66 -17.46
N ILE A 4 0.76 0.39 -17.25
CA ILE A 4 1.23 -0.85 -16.63
C ILE A 4 1.57 -0.53 -15.18
N ALA A 5 0.95 -1.25 -14.24
CA ALA A 5 1.23 -1.16 -12.82
C ALA A 5 1.86 -2.46 -12.33
N SER A 6 2.98 -2.38 -11.62
CA SER A 6 3.53 -3.52 -10.88
C SER A 6 2.74 -3.71 -9.59
N HIS A 7 2.12 -4.87 -9.42
CA HIS A 7 1.34 -5.21 -8.23
C HIS A 7 2.27 -5.60 -7.07
N ARG A 8 2.22 -4.86 -5.96
CA ARG A 8 3.00 -5.05 -4.72
C ARG A 8 4.50 -5.23 -4.95
N GLY A 9 5.06 -4.44 -5.88
CA GLY A 9 6.47 -4.54 -6.21
C GLY A 9 6.85 -5.77 -7.05
N GLY A 10 5.90 -6.43 -7.73
CA GLY A 10 6.15 -7.58 -8.59
C GLY A 10 6.05 -8.92 -7.87
N THR A 11 4.90 -9.17 -7.24
CA THR A 11 4.60 -10.32 -6.38
C THR A 11 5.04 -11.67 -6.95
N LEU A 12 4.76 -11.92 -8.24
CA LEU A 12 5.04 -13.23 -8.84
C LEU A 12 6.54 -13.53 -9.00
N GLU A 13 7.37 -12.49 -9.16
CA GLU A 13 8.80 -12.65 -9.41
C GLU A 13 9.64 -12.41 -8.15
N PHE A 14 9.25 -11.45 -7.32
CA PHE A 14 10.07 -10.98 -6.18
C PHE A 14 9.42 -11.23 -4.81
N GLY A 15 8.21 -11.79 -4.77
CA GLY A 15 7.41 -11.92 -3.55
C GLY A 15 6.62 -10.65 -3.23
N ASP A 16 5.62 -10.82 -2.38
CA ASP A 16 4.69 -9.76 -2.01
C ASP A 16 5.37 -8.69 -1.14
N SER A 17 5.31 -7.45 -1.59
CA SER A 17 5.75 -6.26 -0.83
C SER A 17 7.20 -6.35 -0.32
N THR A 18 8.09 -6.94 -1.12
CA THR A 18 9.50 -7.11 -0.73
C THR A 18 10.36 -5.91 -1.09
N PRO A 19 11.38 -5.56 -0.26
CA PRO A 19 12.36 -4.53 -0.61
C PRO A 19 13.07 -4.81 -1.94
N ALA A 20 13.37 -6.08 -2.23
CA ALA A 20 14.00 -6.50 -3.48
C ALA A 20 13.10 -6.23 -4.70
N GLY A 21 11.80 -6.55 -4.59
CA GLY A 21 10.81 -6.31 -5.64
C GLY A 21 10.64 -4.82 -5.94
N PHE A 22 10.48 -3.99 -4.92
CA PHE A 22 10.38 -2.55 -5.10
C PHE A 22 11.67 -1.96 -5.70
N THR A 23 12.84 -2.41 -5.25
CA THR A 23 14.13 -1.96 -5.83
C THR A 23 14.27 -2.35 -7.31
N ALA A 24 13.81 -3.53 -7.70
CA ALA A 24 13.81 -3.98 -9.08
C ALA A 24 12.82 -3.17 -9.94
N THR A 25 11.57 -3.04 -9.48
CA THR A 25 10.50 -2.37 -10.23
C THR A 25 10.70 -0.86 -10.34
N ALA A 26 11.40 -0.22 -9.41
CA ALA A 26 11.79 1.19 -9.52
C ALA A 26 12.68 1.50 -10.73
N ARG A 27 13.34 0.48 -11.31
CA ARG A 27 14.25 0.60 -12.47
C ARG A 27 13.63 0.07 -13.77
N MET A 28 12.41 -0.44 -13.71
CA MET A 28 11.71 -0.97 -14.89
C MET A 28 10.97 0.13 -15.64
N ALA A 29 10.67 -0.11 -16.92
CA ALA A 29 9.84 0.77 -17.73
C ALA A 29 8.34 0.54 -17.41
N LEU A 30 7.92 1.00 -16.24
CA LEU A 30 6.55 0.92 -15.71
C LEU A 30 5.99 2.33 -15.54
N GLU A 31 4.68 2.46 -15.64
CA GLU A 31 4.00 3.71 -15.34
C GLU A 31 3.69 3.84 -13.83
N GLU A 32 3.38 2.72 -13.17
CA GLU A 32 2.99 2.74 -11.75
C GLU A 32 3.55 1.54 -10.99
N VAL A 33 3.76 1.71 -9.69
CA VAL A 33 3.86 0.63 -8.72
C VAL A 33 2.68 0.72 -7.75
N GLU A 34 2.01 -0.38 -7.57
CA GLU A 34 0.92 -0.50 -6.61
C GLU A 34 1.47 -1.13 -5.32
N PHE A 35 0.98 -0.64 -4.18
CA PHE A 35 1.32 -1.12 -2.85
C PHE A 35 0.24 -0.77 -1.83
N ASP A 36 0.21 -1.55 -0.75
CA ASP A 36 -0.75 -1.48 0.33
C ASP A 36 -0.10 -0.93 1.60
N VAL A 37 -0.87 -0.22 2.43
CA VAL A 37 -0.34 0.36 3.68
C VAL A 37 -1.20 0.08 4.90
N HIS A 38 -0.54 -0.16 6.05
CA HIS A 38 -1.13 -0.32 7.36
C HIS A 38 -0.39 0.49 8.42
N PRO A 39 -1.08 0.99 9.48
CA PRO A 39 -0.45 1.66 10.61
C PRO A 39 0.08 0.66 11.63
N THR A 40 1.19 1.00 12.30
CA THR A 40 1.66 0.33 13.52
C THR A 40 1.09 0.98 14.78
N ALA A 41 1.25 0.32 15.93
CA ALA A 41 0.81 0.83 17.24
C ALA A 41 1.48 2.16 17.63
N ASP A 42 2.74 2.37 17.23
CA ASP A 42 3.50 3.59 17.45
C ASP A 42 3.42 4.61 16.32
N GLY A 43 2.49 4.39 15.36
CA GLY A 43 2.10 5.35 14.33
C GLY A 43 2.94 5.36 13.06
N ALA A 44 3.90 4.45 12.89
CA ALA A 44 4.59 4.27 11.62
C ALA A 44 3.63 3.71 10.55
N ILE A 45 4.00 3.86 9.28
CA ILE A 45 3.24 3.35 8.14
C ILE A 45 4.06 2.24 7.49
N VAL A 46 3.52 1.02 7.50
CA VAL A 46 4.16 -0.18 6.94
C VAL A 46 3.56 -0.51 5.58
N VAL A 47 4.40 -0.87 4.62
CA VAL A 47 4.01 -1.38 3.30
C VAL A 47 3.80 -2.89 3.40
N HIS A 48 2.54 -3.32 3.42
CA HIS A 48 2.14 -4.71 3.57
C HIS A 48 0.69 -4.90 3.12
N HIS A 49 0.37 -6.06 2.53
CA HIS A 49 -1.00 -6.30 2.02
C HIS A 49 -1.99 -6.66 3.12
N ASP A 50 -1.65 -7.67 3.93
CA ASP A 50 -2.55 -8.17 4.97
C ASP A 50 -2.46 -7.32 6.24
N PRO A 51 -3.52 -7.21 7.04
CA PRO A 51 -3.49 -6.50 8.32
C PRO A 51 -2.65 -7.23 9.38
N THR A 52 -2.18 -8.44 9.08
CA THR A 52 -1.33 -9.27 9.95
C THR A 52 -0.07 -9.73 9.21
N LEU A 53 0.98 -10.11 9.96
CA LEU A 53 2.25 -10.60 9.40
C LEU A 53 2.25 -12.11 9.07
N ASP A 54 1.19 -12.83 9.41
CA ASP A 54 1.12 -14.30 9.47
C ASP A 54 1.42 -15.00 8.14
N ALA A 55 0.91 -14.46 7.03
CA ALA A 55 0.98 -15.14 5.74
C ALA A 55 2.35 -15.04 5.07
N THR A 56 3.05 -13.91 5.24
CA THR A 56 4.23 -13.57 4.43
C THR A 56 5.53 -13.52 5.23
N THR A 57 5.46 -13.54 6.59
CA THR A 57 6.64 -13.46 7.46
C THR A 57 6.74 -14.63 8.45
N ASP A 58 7.86 -14.71 9.16
CA ASP A 58 8.08 -15.66 10.25
C ASP A 58 7.44 -15.25 11.59
N THR A 59 6.76 -14.08 11.61
CA THR A 59 6.11 -13.48 12.78
C THR A 59 4.60 -13.52 12.61
N THR A 60 3.85 -13.59 13.72
CA THR A 60 2.38 -13.59 13.73
C THR A 60 1.84 -12.39 14.51
N GLY A 61 0.67 -11.90 14.11
CA GLY A 61 -0.05 -10.84 14.81
C GLY A 61 -0.43 -9.67 13.93
N ALA A 62 -1.36 -8.85 14.43
CA ALA A 62 -1.85 -7.68 13.71
C ALA A 62 -0.84 -6.53 13.75
N ILE A 63 -0.57 -5.92 12.60
CA ILE A 63 0.39 -4.81 12.44
C ILE A 63 0.02 -3.63 13.34
N ILE A 64 -1.28 -3.34 13.47
CA ILE A 64 -1.77 -2.23 14.31
C ILE A 64 -1.45 -2.40 15.80
N ASP A 65 -1.25 -3.63 16.28
CA ASP A 65 -0.94 -3.95 17.67
C ASP A 65 0.57 -4.01 17.94
N MET A 66 1.40 -3.89 16.91
CA MET A 66 2.86 -3.99 16.97
C MET A 66 3.53 -2.62 16.82
N THR A 67 4.63 -2.41 17.50
CA THR A 67 5.53 -1.30 17.22
C THR A 67 6.30 -1.52 15.91
N LEU A 68 6.78 -0.44 15.30
CA LEU A 68 7.63 -0.56 14.10
C LEU A 68 8.84 -1.47 14.35
N LYS A 69 9.43 -1.40 15.55
CA LYS A 69 10.56 -2.25 15.92
C LYS A 69 10.23 -3.74 15.86
N GLU A 70 9.04 -4.13 16.32
CA GLU A 70 8.56 -5.51 16.29
C GLU A 70 8.27 -5.95 14.85
N VAL A 71 7.60 -5.11 14.06
CA VAL A 71 7.34 -5.37 12.65
C VAL A 71 8.65 -5.53 11.85
N LYS A 72 9.64 -4.67 12.08
CA LYS A 72 10.96 -4.74 11.42
C LYS A 72 11.82 -5.93 11.87
N ALA A 73 11.50 -6.55 13.00
CA ALA A 73 12.17 -7.79 13.44
C ALA A 73 11.68 -9.03 12.67
N ALA A 74 10.48 -8.97 12.06
CA ALA A 74 9.95 -10.05 11.23
C ALA A 74 10.78 -10.22 9.95
N THR A 75 10.95 -11.47 9.51
CA THR A 75 11.62 -11.82 8.25
C THR A 75 10.60 -12.27 7.22
N ILE A 76 10.64 -11.68 6.04
CA ILE A 76 9.78 -12.09 4.92
C ILE A 76 10.21 -13.48 4.45
N ARG A 77 9.25 -14.41 4.31
CA ARG A 77 9.52 -15.83 3.93
C ARG A 77 9.92 -16.02 2.48
N TYR A 78 9.79 -15.01 1.64
CA TYR A 78 10.12 -15.10 0.21
C TYR A 78 11.58 -14.77 -0.05
N SER A 79 12.25 -15.66 -0.72
CA SER A 79 13.58 -15.75 -1.33
C SER A 79 14.78 -14.90 -0.83
N ALA A 80 14.73 -13.63 -0.79
CA ALA A 80 15.92 -12.83 -0.46
C ALA A 80 15.70 -12.07 0.85
N ALA A 81 15.75 -12.81 1.96
CA ALA A 81 15.69 -12.30 3.33
C ALA A 81 15.55 -10.76 3.42
N GLY A 82 14.33 -10.28 3.55
CA GLY A 82 14.02 -8.89 3.76
C GLY A 82 13.12 -8.75 4.97
N HIS A 83 12.95 -7.53 5.40
CA HIS A 83 12.00 -7.16 6.47
C HIS A 83 10.88 -6.31 5.89
N PRO A 84 9.68 -6.30 6.48
CA PRO A 84 8.65 -5.34 6.10
C PRO A 84 9.21 -3.92 6.12
N MET A 85 8.86 -3.11 5.13
CA MET A 85 9.40 -1.76 4.98
C MET A 85 8.37 -0.70 5.35
N THR A 86 8.84 0.49 5.67
CA THR A 86 7.98 1.65 5.88
C THR A 86 7.67 2.35 4.56
N LEU A 87 6.63 3.21 4.57
CA LEU A 87 6.30 4.06 3.44
C LEU A 87 7.45 5.03 3.11
N GLU A 88 8.15 5.54 4.12
CA GLU A 88 9.32 6.39 3.93
C GLU A 88 10.48 5.65 3.22
N GLU A 89 10.75 4.40 3.63
CA GLU A 89 11.76 3.56 2.97
C GLU A 89 11.38 3.27 1.50
N LEU A 90 10.10 3.04 1.22
CA LEU A 90 9.61 2.90 -0.15
C LEU A 90 9.82 4.19 -0.95
N CYS A 91 9.49 5.34 -0.39
CA CYS A 91 9.72 6.63 -1.05
C CYS A 91 11.19 6.84 -1.44
N VAL A 92 12.14 6.47 -0.57
CA VAL A 92 13.58 6.54 -0.86
C VAL A 92 13.96 5.67 -2.06
N ILE A 93 13.40 4.45 -2.18
CA ILE A 93 13.67 3.56 -3.33
C ILE A 93 13.24 4.21 -4.66
N TYR A 94 12.16 4.98 -4.64
CA TYR A 94 11.56 5.59 -5.85
C TYR A 94 11.91 7.08 -6.04
N GLU A 95 12.80 7.64 -5.22
CA GLU A 95 13.16 9.07 -5.27
C GLU A 95 13.61 9.49 -6.68
N ASP A 96 14.51 8.72 -7.30
CA ASP A 96 15.05 8.95 -8.64
C ASP A 96 14.31 8.18 -9.75
N SER A 97 13.24 7.47 -9.42
CA SER A 97 12.47 6.68 -10.38
C SER A 97 11.40 7.54 -11.09
N ALA A 98 11.10 7.22 -12.35
CA ALA A 98 9.99 7.82 -13.09
C ALA A 98 8.63 7.14 -12.82
N VAL A 99 8.62 6.04 -12.04
CA VAL A 99 7.43 5.24 -11.76
C VAL A 99 6.55 5.93 -10.72
N ASP A 100 5.27 6.17 -11.05
CA ASP A 100 4.28 6.76 -10.14
C ASP A 100 3.76 5.75 -9.11
N PHE A 101 3.16 6.25 -8.03
CA PHE A 101 2.59 5.44 -6.96
C PHE A 101 1.10 5.21 -7.14
N ARG A 102 0.65 3.97 -6.86
CA ARG A 102 -0.72 3.61 -6.57
C ARG A 102 -0.79 3.06 -5.14
N CYS A 103 -1.19 3.92 -4.21
CA CYS A 103 -1.23 3.60 -2.79
C CYS A 103 -2.63 3.13 -2.38
N GLU A 104 -2.78 1.86 -1.98
CA GLU A 104 -4.03 1.35 -1.43
C GLU A 104 -4.07 1.59 0.09
N ILE A 105 -5.12 2.29 0.53
CA ILE A 105 -5.46 2.41 1.95
C ILE A 105 -6.28 1.17 2.36
N LYS A 106 -5.66 0.29 3.14
CA LYS A 106 -6.27 -0.98 3.56
C LYS A 106 -7.20 -0.81 4.77
N PRO A 107 -8.21 -1.69 4.90
CA PRO A 107 -8.96 -1.84 6.15
C PRO A 107 -8.12 -2.54 7.22
N ASN A 108 -8.57 -2.42 8.48
CA ASN A 108 -8.09 -3.27 9.57
C ASN A 108 -8.59 -4.72 9.42
N ALA A 109 -8.21 -5.61 10.35
CA ALA A 109 -8.60 -7.03 10.33
C ALA A 109 -10.12 -7.26 10.41
N ASP A 110 -10.86 -6.30 10.99
CA ASP A 110 -12.33 -6.35 11.10
C ASP A 110 -13.05 -5.74 9.89
N GLY A 111 -12.30 -5.23 8.90
CA GLY A 111 -12.83 -4.62 7.69
C GLY A 111 -13.20 -3.14 7.82
N PHE A 112 -12.74 -2.45 8.86
CA PHE A 112 -13.02 -1.02 9.09
C PHE A 112 -11.82 -0.14 8.74
N ALA A 113 -12.08 1.14 8.49
CA ALA A 113 -11.03 2.15 8.34
C ALA A 113 -10.29 2.38 9.67
N TYR A 114 -9.02 2.72 9.58
CA TYR A 114 -8.22 3.15 10.73
C TYR A 114 -8.43 4.66 10.97
N ASP A 115 -8.63 5.07 12.21
CA ASP A 115 -8.82 6.47 12.56
C ASP A 115 -7.59 7.33 12.24
N GLY A 116 -7.79 8.44 11.52
CA GLY A 116 -6.75 9.41 11.18
C GLY A 116 -5.56 8.84 10.38
N PHE A 117 -5.74 7.68 9.77
CA PHE A 117 -4.67 7.03 9.02
C PHE A 117 -4.43 7.68 7.66
N VAL A 118 -5.50 8.06 6.99
CA VAL A 118 -5.44 8.71 5.67
C VAL A 118 -4.61 9.98 5.71
N GLU A 119 -4.86 10.87 6.69
CA GLU A 119 -4.13 12.12 6.84
C GLU A 119 -2.63 11.87 7.08
N ARG A 120 -2.29 10.84 7.86
CA ARG A 120 -0.88 10.45 8.10
C ARG A 120 -0.19 9.96 6.83
N VAL A 121 -0.87 9.13 6.02
CA VAL A 121 -0.34 8.65 4.74
C VAL A 121 -0.12 9.82 3.78
N VAL A 122 -1.11 10.69 3.62
CA VAL A 122 -1.02 11.89 2.78
C VAL A 122 0.14 12.79 3.23
N ALA A 123 0.24 13.08 4.54
CA ALA A 123 1.32 13.91 5.09
C ALA A 123 2.71 13.28 4.90
N THR A 124 2.82 11.95 5.01
CA THR A 124 4.08 11.24 4.79
C THR A 124 4.51 11.30 3.32
N LEU A 125 3.60 11.05 2.39
CA LEU A 125 3.88 11.16 0.94
C LEU A 125 4.25 12.59 0.53
N ASP A 126 3.61 13.60 1.13
CA ASP A 126 3.94 15.00 0.89
C ASP A 126 5.35 15.34 1.39
N ARG A 127 5.69 14.92 2.60
CA ARG A 127 7.02 15.08 3.21
C ARG A 127 8.13 14.42 2.38
N CYS A 128 7.82 13.28 1.76
CA CYS A 128 8.72 12.55 0.87
C CYS A 128 8.68 13.06 -0.59
N SER A 129 7.95 14.14 -0.90
CA SER A 129 7.80 14.69 -2.26
C SER A 129 7.17 13.71 -3.27
N MET A 130 6.50 12.66 -2.79
CA MET A 130 5.85 11.65 -3.62
C MET A 130 4.34 11.87 -3.80
N LEU A 131 3.70 12.77 -3.03
CA LEU A 131 2.25 12.99 -3.08
C LEU A 131 1.76 13.35 -4.49
N GLN A 132 2.49 14.21 -5.22
CA GLN A 132 2.08 14.65 -6.56
C GLN A 132 2.16 13.54 -7.61
N ARG A 133 2.82 12.44 -7.32
CA ARG A 133 2.97 11.26 -8.16
C ARG A 133 2.14 10.09 -7.64
N THR A 134 1.21 10.32 -6.70
CA THR A 134 0.40 9.27 -6.08
C THR A 134 -1.05 9.33 -6.56
N THR A 135 -1.56 8.18 -6.97
CA THR A 135 -2.99 7.86 -7.08
C THR A 135 -3.36 6.96 -5.91
N PHE A 136 -4.42 7.31 -5.20
CA PHE A 136 -4.89 6.48 -4.08
C PHE A 136 -5.95 5.47 -4.53
N SER A 137 -6.07 4.38 -3.77
CA SER A 137 -7.17 3.43 -3.93
C SER A 137 -7.62 2.88 -2.59
N SER A 138 -8.87 2.44 -2.51
CA SER A 138 -9.40 1.70 -1.36
C SER A 138 -10.67 0.95 -1.75
N PHE A 139 -10.95 -0.16 -1.05
CA PHE A 139 -12.25 -0.82 -1.08
C PHE A 139 -13.28 -0.12 -0.18
N LEU A 140 -12.85 0.73 0.77
CA LEU A 140 -13.69 1.39 1.73
C LEU A 140 -14.08 2.81 1.28
N ILE A 141 -15.38 3.06 1.14
CA ILE A 141 -15.91 4.40 0.86
C ILE A 141 -15.51 5.42 1.95
N PRO A 142 -15.58 5.10 3.27
CA PRO A 142 -15.10 6.03 4.29
C PRO A 142 -13.65 6.50 4.09
N SER A 143 -12.73 5.61 3.73
CA SER A 143 -11.33 5.97 3.41
C SER A 143 -11.22 6.89 2.19
N LEU A 144 -12.06 6.67 1.16
CA LEU A 144 -12.11 7.54 -0.02
C LEU A 144 -12.67 8.93 0.30
N ASP A 145 -13.63 9.01 1.22
CA ASP A 145 -14.19 10.28 1.71
C ASP A 145 -13.16 11.08 2.53
N GLU A 146 -12.36 10.39 3.36
CA GLU A 146 -11.24 11.01 4.07
C GLU A 146 -10.17 11.48 3.09
N LEU A 147 -9.78 10.67 2.09
CA LEU A 147 -8.85 11.05 1.03
C LEU A 147 -9.34 12.30 0.27
N GLN A 148 -10.65 12.43 0.03
CA GLN A 148 -11.22 13.62 -0.62
C GLN A 148 -11.03 14.88 0.19
N ARG A 149 -11.08 14.78 1.52
CA ARG A 149 -10.86 15.91 2.42
C ARG A 149 -9.38 16.24 2.60
N ALA A 150 -8.52 15.19 2.63
CA ALA A 150 -7.09 15.32 2.92
C ALA A 150 -6.25 15.69 1.68
N SER A 151 -6.71 15.39 0.46
CA SER A 151 -5.92 15.57 -0.77
C SER A 151 -6.78 15.81 -2.00
N THR A 152 -6.22 16.54 -2.97
CA THR A 152 -6.81 16.70 -4.32
C THR A 152 -6.33 15.62 -5.30
N ARG A 153 -5.53 14.65 -4.85
CA ARG A 153 -4.99 13.61 -5.71
C ARG A 153 -6.09 12.65 -6.20
N PRO A 154 -5.89 12.03 -7.38
CA PRO A 154 -6.82 11.03 -7.88
C PRO A 154 -7.02 9.90 -6.88
N ARG A 155 -8.24 9.40 -6.79
CA ARG A 155 -8.60 8.25 -5.96
C ARG A 155 -9.53 7.30 -6.72
N LEU A 156 -9.33 6.02 -6.49
CA LEU A 156 -10.05 4.94 -7.16
C LEU A 156 -10.81 4.11 -6.13
N TRP A 157 -12.07 3.87 -6.38
CA TRP A 157 -12.83 2.89 -5.64
C TRP A 157 -12.56 1.49 -6.20
N LEU A 158 -12.00 0.61 -5.38
CA LEU A 158 -11.83 -0.79 -5.71
C LEU A 158 -13.13 -1.54 -5.37
N VAL A 159 -13.71 -2.21 -6.36
CA VAL A 159 -14.99 -2.89 -6.22
C VAL A 159 -14.77 -4.40 -6.24
N SER A 160 -15.11 -5.07 -5.13
CA SER A 160 -15.03 -6.53 -5.08
C SER A 160 -16.10 -7.19 -5.98
N PRO A 161 -15.84 -8.41 -6.49
CA PRO A 161 -16.81 -9.10 -7.36
C PRO A 161 -18.22 -9.27 -6.77
N PRO A 162 -18.41 -9.51 -5.43
CA PRO A 162 -19.74 -9.52 -4.83
C PRO A 162 -20.46 -8.18 -4.93
N VAL A 163 -19.76 -7.09 -4.63
CA VAL A 163 -20.31 -5.72 -4.70
C VAL A 163 -20.63 -5.35 -6.16
N LEU A 164 -19.73 -5.67 -7.08
CA LEU A 164 -19.95 -5.43 -8.50
C LEU A 164 -21.24 -6.11 -9.01
N ARG A 165 -21.49 -7.35 -8.58
CA ARG A 165 -22.74 -8.05 -8.91
C ARG A 165 -23.99 -7.37 -8.34
N GLN A 166 -23.90 -6.72 -7.17
CA GLN A 166 -25.01 -5.97 -6.57
C GLN A 166 -25.28 -4.64 -7.29
N LEU A 167 -24.25 -4.01 -7.84
CA LEU A 167 -24.37 -2.73 -8.56
C LEU A 167 -25.02 -2.90 -9.96
N GLY A 168 -25.05 -4.14 -10.48
CA GLY A 168 -25.58 -4.44 -11.81
C GLY A 168 -24.64 -4.09 -12.96
N SER A 169 -24.98 -4.53 -14.18
CA SER A 169 -24.14 -4.34 -15.38
C SER A 169 -23.97 -2.88 -15.80
N ASP A 170 -24.85 -1.98 -15.36
CA ASP A 170 -24.85 -0.57 -15.76
C ASP A 170 -23.86 0.28 -14.91
N ALA A 171 -23.27 -0.30 -13.87
CA ALA A 171 -22.31 0.37 -12.97
C ALA A 171 -20.85 0.29 -13.49
N VAL A 172 -20.61 -0.42 -14.57
CA VAL A 172 -19.27 -0.57 -15.16
C VAL A 172 -19.20 0.31 -16.40
N ILE A 173 -18.66 1.50 -16.24
CA ILE A 173 -18.27 2.38 -17.36
C ILE A 173 -16.75 2.48 -17.39
#